data_5d9267e4c5ca98a8627b00598720ea19
#
_entry.id   5d9267e4c5ca98a8627b00598720ea19
#
_cell.length_a   1.000
_cell.length_b   1.000
_cell.length_c   1.000
_cell.angle_alpha   90.00
_cell.angle_beta   90.00
_cell.angle_gamma   90.00
#
_symmetry.space_group_name_H-M   'P 1'
#
loop_
_entity.id
_entity.type
_entity.pdbx_description
1 polymer ?
#
loop_
_entity_poly.entity_id
_entity_poly.type
_entity_poly.pdbx_seq_one_letter_code
_entity_poly.pdbx_strand_id
1 'polypeptide(L)'
;MFTSCILFYSFLAGIDPQLTQAVIQVESRGDPYAVGKLDDSGLMQIRHRFVPETQQQLFQGCTNIKRGVALLKQAREKCKHKLDNTWLVCYNVGLKGGSKIRYPSSFIYYKKVMSEMKK
;
A
#
# COMPACT_ATOMS: atom_id res chain seq x y z
N MET A 1 -1.35 13.49 -10.55
CA MET A 1 -0.84 14.43 -9.55
C MET A 1 0.41 13.92 -8.83
N PHE A 2 0.41 12.67 -8.40
CA PHE A 2 1.55 12.13 -7.65
C PHE A 2 2.44 11.21 -8.48
N THR A 3 2.38 11.33 -9.81
CA THR A 3 3.07 10.45 -10.74
C THR A 3 4.57 10.39 -10.49
N SER A 4 5.21 11.56 -10.28
CA SER A 4 6.66 11.61 -10.05
C SER A 4 7.06 10.86 -8.79
N CYS A 5 6.30 11.01 -7.71
CA CYS A 5 6.58 10.31 -6.45
C CYS A 5 6.38 8.81 -6.60
N ILE A 6 5.30 8.41 -7.30
CA ILE A 6 5.03 7.00 -7.57
C ILE A 6 6.19 6.38 -8.33
N LEU A 7 6.63 7.03 -9.41
CA LEU A 7 7.73 6.51 -10.22
C LEU A 7 9.03 6.45 -9.43
N PHE A 8 9.36 7.54 -8.74
CA PHE A 8 10.64 7.65 -8.04
C PHE A 8 10.77 6.61 -6.91
N TYR A 9 9.80 6.57 -6.01
CA TYR A 9 9.89 5.67 -4.86
C TYR A 9 9.68 4.21 -5.24
N SER A 10 8.81 3.93 -6.21
CA SER A 10 8.63 2.57 -6.70
C SER A 10 9.91 2.06 -7.36
N PHE A 11 10.54 2.89 -8.18
CA PHE A 11 11.80 2.52 -8.82
C PHE A 11 12.89 2.20 -7.78
N LEU A 12 13.07 3.07 -6.78
CA LEU A 12 14.06 2.84 -5.73
C LEU A 12 13.84 1.54 -4.98
N ALA A 13 12.59 1.15 -4.79
CA ALA A 13 12.24 -0.06 -4.03
C ALA A 13 12.18 -1.30 -4.91
N GLY A 14 12.32 -1.18 -6.22
CA GLY A 14 12.15 -2.31 -7.12
C GLY A 14 10.71 -2.79 -7.19
N ILE A 15 9.75 -1.91 -6.96
CA ILE A 15 8.31 -2.19 -7.05
C ILE A 15 7.80 -1.62 -8.37
N ASP A 16 6.96 -2.40 -9.07
CA ASP A 16 6.34 -1.93 -10.31
C ASP A 16 5.48 -0.70 -10.00
N PRO A 17 5.72 0.45 -10.66
CA PRO A 17 4.90 1.64 -10.43
C PRO A 17 3.42 1.43 -10.71
N GLN A 18 3.07 0.54 -11.64
CA GLN A 18 1.67 0.21 -11.91
C GLN A 18 1.04 -0.48 -10.71
N LEU A 19 1.81 -1.29 -9.99
CA LEU A 19 1.32 -1.92 -8.76
C LEU A 19 1.06 -0.86 -7.69
N THR A 20 1.99 0.07 -7.50
CA THR A 20 1.81 1.18 -6.55
C THR A 20 0.56 1.99 -6.90
N GLN A 21 0.38 2.31 -8.17
CA GLN A 21 -0.79 3.05 -8.64
C GLN A 21 -2.08 2.28 -8.35
N ALA A 22 -2.10 0.97 -8.59
CA ALA A 22 -3.27 0.15 -8.34
C ALA A 22 -3.59 0.08 -6.84
N VAL A 23 -2.59 -0.02 -5.99
CA VAL A 23 -2.78 0.00 -4.53
C VAL A 23 -3.41 1.32 -4.10
N ILE A 24 -2.91 2.46 -4.60
CA ILE A 24 -3.49 3.77 -4.29
C ILE A 24 -4.96 3.82 -4.70
N GLN A 25 -5.27 3.33 -5.90
CA GLN A 25 -6.64 3.35 -6.40
C GLN A 25 -7.58 2.52 -5.51
N VAL A 26 -7.14 1.33 -5.10
CA VAL A 26 -7.94 0.46 -4.23
C VAL A 26 -8.09 1.05 -2.83
N GLU A 27 -7.01 1.63 -2.28
CA GLU A 27 -7.00 2.10 -0.90
C GLU A 27 -7.76 3.42 -0.72
N SER A 28 -7.56 4.38 -1.59
CA SER A 28 -8.06 5.74 -1.37
C SER A 28 -8.74 6.36 -2.58
N ARG A 29 -8.72 5.69 -3.74
CA ARG A 29 -9.15 6.26 -5.02
C ARG A 29 -8.40 7.55 -5.35
N GLY A 30 -7.16 7.66 -4.87
CA GLY A 30 -6.31 8.82 -5.14
C GLY A 30 -6.56 10.01 -4.22
N ASP A 31 -7.32 9.85 -3.16
CA ASP A 31 -7.59 10.94 -2.21
C ASP A 31 -6.49 10.99 -1.13
N PRO A 32 -5.65 12.04 -1.13
CA PRO A 32 -4.55 12.13 -0.16
C PRO A 32 -5.04 12.35 1.27
N TYR A 33 -6.29 12.75 1.47
CA TYR A 33 -6.86 13.01 2.79
C TYR A 33 -7.81 11.91 3.26
N ALA A 34 -7.86 10.78 2.57
CA ALA A 34 -8.75 9.68 2.93
C ALA A 34 -8.40 9.14 4.33
N VAL A 35 -9.41 8.84 5.13
CA VAL A 35 -9.26 8.22 6.45
C VAL A 35 -10.17 7.01 6.51
N GLY A 36 -9.60 5.85 6.81
CA GLY A 36 -10.34 4.61 6.94
C GLY A 36 -10.85 4.37 8.36
N LYS A 37 -11.54 3.25 8.56
CA LYS A 37 -12.19 2.92 9.83
C LYS A 37 -11.22 2.74 10.98
N LEU A 38 -9.98 2.36 10.71
CA LEU A 38 -8.96 2.11 11.73
C LEU A 38 -7.88 3.19 11.70
N ASP A 39 -8.27 4.40 11.33
CA ASP A 39 -7.37 5.56 11.18
C ASP A 39 -6.31 5.36 10.09
N ASP A 40 -6.56 4.47 9.13
CA ASP A 40 -5.73 4.36 7.94
C ASP A 40 -5.77 5.71 7.22
N SER A 41 -4.61 6.22 6.86
CA SER A 41 -4.51 7.60 6.39
C SER A 41 -3.86 7.71 5.03
N GLY A 42 -4.46 8.55 4.18
CA GLY A 42 -3.86 9.02 2.93
C GLY A 42 -3.92 8.03 1.78
N LEU A 43 -3.10 8.29 0.78
CA LEU A 43 -3.15 7.59 -0.51
C LEU A 43 -3.06 6.08 -0.39
N MET A 44 -2.16 5.57 0.41
CA MET A 44 -1.94 4.12 0.56
C MET A 44 -2.54 3.58 1.87
N GLN A 45 -3.34 4.39 2.56
CA GLN A 45 -4.08 3.99 3.76
C GLN A 45 -3.20 3.36 4.82
N ILE A 46 -2.24 4.14 5.33
CA ILE A 46 -1.25 3.69 6.29
C ILE A 46 -1.69 4.08 7.71
N ARG A 47 -1.56 3.15 8.65
CA ARG A 47 -1.86 3.41 10.07
C ARG A 47 -0.68 4.09 10.74
N HIS A 48 -0.87 5.34 11.16
CA HIS A 48 0.21 6.13 11.78
C HIS A 48 0.73 5.50 13.07
N ARG A 49 -0.05 4.64 13.72
CA ARG A 49 0.37 3.96 14.96
C ARG A 49 1.54 3.00 14.75
N PHE A 50 1.73 2.52 13.53
CA PHE A 50 2.73 1.49 13.24
C PHE A 50 3.90 2.01 12.41
N VAL A 51 3.97 3.32 12.18
CA VAL A 51 5.03 3.96 11.39
C VAL A 51 5.52 5.21 12.12
N PRO A 52 6.72 5.72 11.77
CA PRO A 52 7.23 6.93 12.42
C PRO A 52 6.43 8.20 12.09
N GLU A 53 5.80 8.25 10.92
CA GLU A 53 5.07 9.43 10.46
C GLU A 53 3.81 9.64 11.29
N THR A 54 3.47 10.91 11.53
CA THR A 54 2.18 11.27 12.11
C THR A 54 1.08 11.18 11.05
N GLN A 55 -0.18 11.16 11.49
CA GLN A 55 -1.31 11.20 10.56
C GLN A 55 -1.22 12.43 9.65
N GLN A 56 -0.87 13.59 10.22
CA GLN A 56 -0.73 14.81 9.44
C GLN A 56 0.31 14.68 8.34
N GLN A 57 1.45 14.05 8.65
CA GLN A 57 2.48 13.81 7.65
C GLN A 57 2.01 12.83 6.57
N LEU A 58 1.20 11.84 6.96
CA LEU A 58 0.69 10.85 6.00
C LEU A 58 -0.35 11.43 5.05
N PHE A 59 -0.91 12.59 5.34
CA PHE A 59 -1.77 13.30 4.40
C PHE A 59 -0.98 14.03 3.30
N GLN A 60 0.33 14.10 3.40
CA GLN A 60 1.17 14.59 2.32
C GLN A 60 1.41 13.44 1.35
N GLY A 61 0.93 13.60 0.11
CA GLY A 61 0.89 12.51 -0.86
C GLY A 61 2.23 11.81 -1.07
N CYS A 62 3.30 12.59 -1.31
CA CYS A 62 4.61 11.99 -1.56
C CYS A 62 5.19 11.32 -0.32
N THR A 63 4.95 11.85 0.86
CA THR A 63 5.35 11.22 2.13
C THR A 63 4.64 9.89 2.31
N ASN A 64 3.34 9.87 2.03
CA ASN A 64 2.54 8.64 2.12
C ASN A 64 3.07 7.58 1.15
N ILE A 65 3.30 7.97 -0.10
CA ILE A 65 3.81 7.06 -1.12
C ILE A 65 5.18 6.49 -0.72
N LYS A 66 6.07 7.34 -0.24
CA LYS A 66 7.39 6.89 0.21
C LYS A 66 7.27 5.79 1.27
N ARG A 67 6.46 6.04 2.30
CA ARG A 67 6.26 5.06 3.37
C ARG A 67 5.53 3.82 2.87
N GLY A 68 4.47 4.00 2.08
CA GLY A 68 3.67 2.88 1.56
C GLY A 68 4.49 1.96 0.67
N VAL A 69 5.32 2.51 -0.21
CA VAL A 69 6.18 1.70 -1.07
C VAL A 69 7.21 0.95 -0.25
N ALA A 70 7.76 1.57 0.81
CA ALA A 70 8.68 0.88 1.72
C ALA A 70 7.97 -0.31 2.40
N LEU A 71 6.71 -0.15 2.79
CA LEU A 71 5.92 -1.24 3.37
C LEU A 71 5.61 -2.33 2.35
N LEU A 72 5.36 -1.96 1.09
CA LEU A 72 5.19 -2.94 0.01
C LEU A 72 6.45 -3.79 -0.15
N LYS A 73 7.61 -3.13 -0.15
CA LYS A 73 8.89 -3.84 -0.25
C LYS A 73 9.08 -4.80 0.92
N GLN A 74 8.79 -4.36 2.14
CA GLN A 74 8.88 -5.23 3.31
C GLN A 74 7.94 -6.44 3.21
N ALA A 75 6.71 -6.22 2.73
CA ALA A 75 5.76 -7.30 2.55
C ALA A 75 6.28 -8.33 1.56
N ARG A 76 6.82 -7.87 0.44
CA ARG A 76 7.40 -8.76 -0.57
C ARG A 76 8.56 -9.56 0.01
N GLU A 77 9.44 -8.93 0.77
CA GLU A 77 10.57 -9.63 1.38
C GLU A 77 10.13 -10.70 2.38
N LYS A 78 9.12 -10.39 3.20
CA LYS A 78 8.60 -11.33 4.18
C LYS A 78 7.84 -12.49 3.55
N CYS A 79 7.18 -12.25 2.40
CA CYS A 79 6.35 -13.25 1.74
C CYS A 79 6.88 -13.64 0.37
N LYS A 80 8.18 -13.56 0.18
CA LYS A 80 8.83 -13.79 -1.12
C LYS A 80 8.65 -15.20 -1.65
N HIS A 81 8.30 -16.14 -0.79
CA HIS A 81 8.01 -17.51 -1.21
C HIS A 81 6.68 -17.63 -1.97
N LYS A 82 5.87 -16.60 -1.94
CA LYS A 82 4.61 -16.55 -2.67
C LYS A 82 4.87 -16.19 -4.13
N LEU A 83 4.14 -16.83 -5.03
CA LEU A 83 4.28 -16.58 -6.47
C LEU A 83 3.56 -15.30 -6.86
N ASP A 84 4.06 -14.67 -7.90
CA ASP A 84 3.48 -13.45 -8.48
C ASP A 84 3.33 -12.36 -7.43
N ASN A 85 2.20 -11.65 -7.44
CA ASN A 85 1.92 -10.58 -6.50
C ASN A 85 1.08 -11.02 -5.31
N THR A 86 0.99 -12.33 -5.05
CA THR A 86 0.19 -12.83 -3.92
C THR A 86 0.75 -12.38 -2.57
N TRP A 87 2.01 -11.98 -2.51
CA TRP A 87 2.61 -11.40 -1.31
C TRP A 87 1.87 -10.13 -0.84
N LEU A 88 1.03 -9.52 -1.69
CA LEU A 88 0.21 -8.37 -1.31
C LEU A 88 -0.73 -8.66 -0.13
N VAL A 89 -1.07 -9.92 0.08
CA VAL A 89 -1.84 -10.33 1.25
C VAL A 89 -1.10 -9.92 2.53
N CYS A 90 0.21 -10.05 2.54
CA CYS A 90 1.03 -9.63 3.69
C CYS A 90 1.01 -8.12 3.90
N TYR A 91 0.98 -7.34 2.84
CA TYR A 91 0.86 -5.89 2.94
C TYR A 91 -0.47 -5.49 3.59
N ASN A 92 -1.56 -6.07 3.10
CA ASN A 92 -2.90 -5.71 3.55
C ASN A 92 -3.11 -5.95 5.05
N VAL A 93 -2.57 -7.05 5.59
CA VAL A 93 -2.90 -7.46 6.96
C VAL A 93 -1.73 -7.37 7.94
N GLY A 94 -0.50 -7.54 7.48
CA GLY A 94 0.64 -7.66 8.36
C GLY A 94 1.34 -6.34 8.65
N LEU A 95 1.92 -5.75 7.63
CA LEU A 95 2.79 -4.60 7.81
C LEU A 95 2.03 -3.30 7.95
N LYS A 96 1.03 -3.11 7.12
CA LYS A 96 0.23 -1.89 7.12
C LYS A 96 -0.70 -1.81 8.32
N GLY A 97 -1.28 -2.93 8.71
CA GLY A 97 -2.34 -2.97 9.71
C GLY A 97 -2.01 -3.67 11.02
N GLY A 98 -0.86 -4.32 11.11
CA GLY A 98 -0.47 -5.04 12.31
C GLY A 98 -1.38 -6.20 12.66
N SER A 99 -2.11 -6.73 11.68
CA SER A 99 -3.11 -7.77 11.89
C SER A 99 -2.66 -9.11 11.32
N LYS A 100 -3.32 -10.17 11.74
CA LYS A 100 -3.09 -11.50 11.17
C LYS A 100 -3.77 -11.61 9.80
N ILE A 101 -3.25 -12.51 8.98
CA ILE A 101 -3.86 -12.82 7.68
C ILE A 101 -5.26 -13.38 7.91
N ARG A 102 -6.24 -12.80 7.24
CA ARG A 102 -7.64 -13.21 7.34
C ARG A 102 -8.17 -13.54 5.95
N TYR A 103 -8.31 -14.82 5.68
CA TYR A 103 -8.99 -15.29 4.49
C TYR A 103 -10.49 -15.25 4.77
N PRO A 104 -11.36 -14.88 3.83
CA PRO A 104 -11.06 -14.54 2.44
C PRO A 104 -10.79 -13.04 2.19
N SER A 105 -10.87 -12.17 3.20
CA SER A 105 -10.78 -10.72 2.98
C SER A 105 -9.46 -10.28 2.35
N SER A 106 -8.35 -10.89 2.76
CA SER A 106 -7.05 -10.57 2.18
C SER A 106 -6.97 -10.98 0.71
N PHE A 107 -7.65 -12.06 0.34
CA PHE A 107 -7.73 -12.51 -1.05
C PHE A 107 -8.56 -11.56 -1.90
N ILE A 108 -9.64 -11.02 -1.33
CA ILE A 108 -10.46 -10.02 -2.01
C ILE A 108 -9.63 -8.78 -2.32
N TYR A 109 -8.83 -8.33 -1.36
CA TYR A 109 -7.92 -7.21 -1.54
C TYR A 109 -6.95 -7.46 -2.70
N TYR A 110 -6.30 -8.62 -2.70
CA TYR A 110 -5.38 -9.02 -3.77
C TYR A 110 -6.07 -8.96 -5.13
N LYS A 111 -7.26 -9.52 -5.24
CA LYS A 111 -8.01 -9.52 -6.50
C LYS A 111 -8.37 -8.11 -6.96
N LYS A 112 -8.73 -7.23 -6.04
CA LYS A 112 -9.04 -5.83 -6.37
C LYS A 112 -7.82 -5.12 -6.95
N VAL A 113 -6.64 -5.30 -6.34
CA VAL A 113 -5.41 -4.67 -6.83
C VAL A 113 -5.06 -5.21 -8.21
N MET A 114 -5.13 -6.53 -8.41
CA MET A 114 -4.84 -7.12 -9.71
C MET A 114 -5.81 -6.65 -10.78
N SER A 115 -7.08 -6.48 -10.44
CA SER A 115 -8.08 -5.94 -11.36
C SER A 115 -7.74 -4.51 -11.78
N GLU A 116 -7.30 -3.68 -10.84
CA GLU A 116 -6.89 -2.31 -11.16
C GLU A 116 -5.67 -2.27 -12.07
N MET A 117 -4.73 -3.19 -11.89
CA MET A 117 -3.54 -3.24 -12.74
C MET A 117 -3.88 -3.56 -14.20
N LYS A 118 -4.97 -4.28 -14.44
CA LYS A 118 -5.39 -4.65 -15.80
C LYS A 118 -6.08 -3.52 -16.55
N LYS A 119 -6.49 -2.49 -15.87
CA LYS A 119 -7.10 -1.32 -16.50
C LYS A 119 -6.01 -0.45 -17.12
#